data_24850bdd33b2f80f827a411928802896
#
_entry.id   24850bdd33b2f80f827a411928802896
#
_cell.length_a   1.000
_cell.length_b   1.000
_cell.length_c   1.000
_cell.angle_alpha   90.00
_cell.angle_beta   90.00
_cell.angle_gamma   90.00
#
_symmetry.space_group_name_H-M   'P 1'
#
loop_
_entity.id
_entity.type
_entity.pdbx_description
1 polymer ?
#
loop_
_entity_poly.entity_id
_entity_poly.type
_entity_poly.pdbx_seq_one_letter_code
_entity_poly.pdbx_strand_id
1 'polypeptide(L)'
;MLRTSSQASDEGGTFRAEDAALVERCRNGDGAAWGALVQRFQRLVYTVVTRAGLDEHTAADVFQTVFERLLAHLPKLEQPERIQAWVVTTAKREALRVRQLGQRNVSMTRADDASGEGIEDTLADDARLAQDVLDDLQQLDLLRRGMDRLDVRCRDLLTLVFRDEDEQLGYVEVARQLLMPIGSIGPTRARCVEKLRRLVLEPAKSA
;
A
#
# COMPACT_ATOMS: atom_id res chain seq x y z
N MET A 1 -24.25 -8.72 33.16
CA MET A 1 -22.79 -8.63 33.04
C MET A 1 -22.48 -8.23 31.62
N LEU A 2 -22.33 -6.93 31.47
CA LEU A 2 -21.99 -6.25 30.19
C LEU A 2 -20.49 -6.04 30.16
N ARG A 3 -19.77 -6.60 29.24
CA ARG A 3 -18.46 -6.24 28.69
C ARG A 3 -18.32 -6.94 27.36
N THR A 4 -18.23 -6.19 26.31
CA THR A 4 -17.07 -5.93 25.45
C THR A 4 -17.57 -5.42 24.09
N SER A 5 -17.80 -4.13 23.99
CA SER A 5 -18.04 -3.47 22.69
C SER A 5 -16.97 -2.38 22.38
N SER A 6 -15.74 -2.50 22.92
CA SER A 6 -14.75 -1.43 22.82
C SER A 6 -13.41 -1.81 22.17
N GLN A 7 -13.26 -3.01 21.62
CA GLN A 7 -11.95 -3.44 21.09
C GLN A 7 -11.78 -3.34 19.57
N ALA A 8 -12.84 -3.22 18.80
CA ALA A 8 -12.74 -3.15 17.33
C ALA A 8 -12.36 -1.77 16.78
N SER A 9 -12.44 -0.71 17.60
CA SER A 9 -12.09 0.66 17.18
C SER A 9 -10.62 1.02 17.44
N ASP A 10 -9.89 0.18 18.17
CA ASP A 10 -8.56 0.52 18.69
C ASP A 10 -7.41 0.09 17.76
N GLU A 11 -7.60 -0.95 16.94
CA GLU A 11 -6.51 -1.49 16.12
C GLU A 11 -6.17 -0.60 14.90
N GLY A 12 -7.15 0.03 14.26
CA GLY A 12 -6.89 1.04 13.23
C GLY A 12 -6.19 2.29 13.78
N GLY A 13 -6.38 2.59 15.06
CA GLY A 13 -5.67 3.61 15.82
C GLY A 13 -4.21 3.23 16.07
N THR A 14 -3.93 1.97 16.36
CA THR A 14 -2.59 1.46 16.67
C THR A 14 -1.64 1.58 15.48
N PHE A 15 -2.05 1.18 14.27
CA PHE A 15 -1.22 1.30 13.07
C PHE A 15 -0.92 2.76 12.71
N ARG A 16 -1.89 3.65 12.83
CA ARG A 16 -1.68 5.09 12.60
C ARG A 16 -0.77 5.70 13.65
N ALA A 17 -0.87 5.25 14.89
CA ALA A 17 0.01 5.69 15.97
C ALA A 17 1.45 5.19 15.75
N GLU A 18 1.63 3.96 15.27
CA GLU A 18 2.95 3.41 14.90
C GLU A 18 3.57 4.19 13.73
N ASP A 19 2.78 4.51 12.69
CA ASP A 19 3.22 5.33 11.56
C ASP A 19 3.66 6.72 12.04
N ALA A 20 2.89 7.35 12.90
CA ALA A 20 3.22 8.65 13.49
C ALA A 20 4.50 8.59 14.32
N ALA A 21 4.68 7.54 15.12
CA ALA A 21 5.89 7.35 15.92
C ALA A 21 7.14 7.16 15.03
N LEU A 22 7.04 6.42 13.92
CA LEU A 22 8.12 6.29 12.96
C LEU A 22 8.48 7.63 12.31
N VAL A 23 7.47 8.42 11.91
CA VAL A 23 7.66 9.76 11.36
C VAL A 23 8.42 10.66 12.32
N GLU A 24 8.01 10.69 13.59
CA GLU A 24 8.69 11.52 14.61
C GLU A 24 10.15 11.09 14.83
N ARG A 25 10.42 9.79 14.84
CA ARG A 25 11.80 9.30 14.95
C ARG A 25 12.63 9.70 13.71
N CYS A 26 12.06 9.62 12.51
CA CYS A 26 12.72 10.07 11.28
C CYS A 26 13.04 11.57 11.33
N ARG A 27 12.15 12.41 11.84
CA ARG A 27 12.37 13.85 12.03
C ARG A 27 13.54 14.14 12.96
N ASN A 28 13.74 13.29 13.95
CA ASN A 28 14.85 13.37 14.89
C ASN A 28 16.18 12.76 14.35
N GLY A 29 16.22 12.41 13.04
CA GLY A 29 17.43 11.90 12.37
C GLY A 29 17.72 10.41 12.62
N ASP A 30 16.74 9.63 13.08
CA ASP A 30 16.89 8.17 13.27
C ASP A 30 16.86 7.45 11.92
N GLY A 31 18.06 7.09 11.40
CA GLY A 31 18.20 6.36 10.14
C GLY A 31 17.56 4.95 10.17
N ALA A 32 17.51 4.28 11.33
CA ALA A 32 16.85 2.99 11.45
C ALA A 32 15.32 3.14 11.32
N ALA A 33 14.76 4.22 11.86
CA ALA A 33 13.34 4.54 11.67
C ALA A 33 13.01 4.85 10.21
N TRP A 34 13.92 5.51 9.47
CA TRP A 34 13.77 5.71 8.03
C TRP A 34 13.74 4.39 7.28
N GLY A 35 14.68 3.47 7.55
CA GLY A 35 14.66 2.13 6.95
C GLY A 35 13.36 1.39 7.22
N ALA A 36 12.85 1.42 8.47
CA ALA A 36 11.58 0.82 8.84
C ALA A 36 10.38 1.47 8.11
N LEU A 37 10.40 2.79 7.91
CA LEU A 37 9.37 3.52 7.17
C LEU A 37 9.35 3.12 5.68
N VAL A 38 10.52 3.00 5.06
CA VAL A 38 10.66 2.53 3.68
C VAL A 38 10.13 1.10 3.57
N GLN A 39 10.57 0.17 4.40
CA GLN A 39 10.09 -1.21 4.42
C GLN A 39 8.57 -1.30 4.58
N ARG A 40 7.99 -0.44 5.40
CA ARG A 40 6.54 -0.43 5.66
C ARG A 40 5.73 0.00 4.43
N PHE A 41 6.22 0.95 3.65
CA PHE A 41 5.48 1.52 2.51
C PHE A 41 5.95 1.06 1.13
N GLN A 42 7.10 0.39 1.01
CA GLN A 42 7.66 -0.01 -0.29
C GLN A 42 6.67 -0.83 -1.14
N ARG A 43 6.00 -1.83 -0.55
CA ARG A 43 5.00 -2.64 -1.27
C ARG A 43 3.82 -1.83 -1.76
N LEU A 44 3.36 -0.89 -0.92
CA LEU A 44 2.24 -0.02 -1.27
C LEU A 44 2.61 0.88 -2.46
N VAL A 45 3.78 1.52 -2.39
CA VAL A 45 4.30 2.36 -3.49
C VAL A 45 4.48 1.54 -4.75
N TYR A 46 5.14 0.38 -4.67
CA TYR A 46 5.38 -0.50 -5.80
C TYR A 46 4.06 -0.95 -6.46
N THR A 47 3.07 -1.34 -5.66
CA THR A 47 1.75 -1.74 -6.17
C THR A 47 1.05 -0.60 -6.89
N VAL A 48 1.11 0.63 -6.37
CA VAL A 48 0.50 1.80 -6.99
C VAL A 48 1.18 2.11 -8.32
N VAL A 49 2.50 2.09 -8.35
CA VAL A 49 3.30 2.45 -9.53
C VAL A 49 3.16 1.41 -10.64
N THR A 50 3.20 0.10 -10.32
CA THR A 50 3.04 -0.97 -11.31
C THR A 50 1.63 -1.00 -11.91
N ARG A 51 0.59 -0.69 -11.12
CA ARG A 51 -0.78 -0.56 -11.63
C ARG A 51 -0.97 0.62 -12.60
N ALA A 52 -0.08 1.60 -12.57
CA ALA A 52 -0.11 2.71 -13.53
C ALA A 52 0.33 2.32 -14.95
N GLY A 53 0.78 1.08 -15.16
CA GLY A 53 1.19 0.57 -16.48
C GLY A 53 2.52 1.11 -16.97
N LEU A 54 3.42 1.49 -16.07
CA LEU A 54 4.80 1.90 -16.37
C LEU A 54 5.65 0.65 -16.60
N ASP A 55 6.68 0.77 -17.45
CA ASP A 55 7.72 -0.26 -17.56
C ASP A 55 8.54 -0.32 -16.26
N GLU A 56 9.28 -1.42 -16.08
CA GLU A 56 10.01 -1.71 -14.84
C GLU A 56 11.03 -0.61 -14.47
N HIS A 57 11.77 -0.09 -15.44
CA HIS A 57 12.76 0.95 -15.22
C HIS A 57 12.11 2.25 -14.77
N THR A 58 11.11 2.70 -15.49
CA THR A 58 10.33 3.89 -15.18
C THR A 58 9.61 3.74 -13.83
N ALA A 59 9.12 2.54 -13.51
CA ALA A 59 8.51 2.25 -12.22
C ALA A 59 9.50 2.40 -11.06
N ALA A 60 10.76 1.93 -11.25
CA ALA A 60 11.82 2.08 -10.26
C ALA A 60 12.19 3.56 -10.02
N ASP A 61 12.25 4.38 -11.08
CA ASP A 61 12.53 5.82 -10.97
C ASP A 61 11.43 6.54 -10.20
N VAL A 62 10.16 6.22 -10.48
CA VAL A 62 9.02 6.78 -9.75
C VAL A 62 9.05 6.35 -8.29
N PHE A 63 9.34 5.08 -8.02
CA PHE A 63 9.49 4.55 -6.66
C PHE A 63 10.53 5.35 -5.87
N GLN A 64 11.73 5.53 -6.42
CA GLN A 64 12.78 6.32 -5.79
C GLN A 64 12.33 7.76 -5.53
N THR A 65 11.73 8.41 -6.54
CA THR A 65 11.24 9.79 -6.45
C THR A 65 10.22 9.96 -5.31
N VAL A 66 9.34 8.98 -5.10
CA VAL A 66 8.34 9.04 -4.01
C VAL A 66 9.02 9.08 -2.64
N PHE A 67 10.03 8.24 -2.40
CA PHE A 67 10.73 8.22 -1.12
C PHE A 67 11.65 9.42 -0.92
N GLU A 68 12.28 9.93 -1.97
CA GLU A 68 13.03 11.21 -1.92
C GLU A 68 12.11 12.37 -1.52
N ARG A 69 10.92 12.45 -2.12
CA ARG A 69 9.92 13.46 -1.76
C ARG A 69 9.39 13.26 -0.35
N LEU A 70 9.19 12.01 0.08
CA LEU A 70 8.79 11.72 1.44
C LEU A 70 9.82 12.23 2.43
N LEU A 71 11.10 11.93 2.21
CA LEU A 71 12.18 12.39 3.08
C LEU A 71 12.21 13.92 3.18
N ALA A 72 12.09 14.62 2.06
CA ALA A 72 12.05 16.08 2.01
C ALA A 72 10.78 16.68 2.66
N HIS A 73 9.68 15.93 2.67
CA HIS A 73 8.40 16.38 3.20
C HIS A 73 8.19 16.06 4.68
N LEU A 74 8.88 15.06 5.22
CA LEU A 74 8.73 14.63 6.62
C LEU A 74 8.76 15.78 7.63
N PRO A 75 9.66 16.78 7.54
CA PRO A 75 9.69 17.90 8.48
C PRO A 75 8.43 18.78 8.44
N LYS A 76 7.70 18.78 7.33
CA LYS A 76 6.52 19.63 7.06
C LYS A 76 5.20 18.87 7.18
N LEU A 77 5.24 17.56 7.45
CA LEU A 77 4.05 16.73 7.51
C LEU A 77 3.24 17.04 8.76
N GLU A 78 2.13 17.77 8.61
CA GLU A 78 1.31 18.23 9.74
C GLU A 78 0.55 17.10 10.43
N GLN A 79 0.18 16.05 9.70
CA GLN A 79 -0.62 14.92 10.19
C GLN A 79 0.14 13.60 9.94
N PRO A 80 1.08 13.23 10.84
CA PRO A 80 1.90 12.02 10.67
C PRO A 80 1.09 10.73 10.55
N GLU A 81 -0.08 10.67 11.20
CA GLU A 81 -1.01 9.55 11.12
C GLU A 81 -1.64 9.36 9.73
N ARG A 82 -1.51 10.34 8.84
CA ARG A 82 -1.97 10.29 7.44
C ARG A 82 -0.86 10.05 6.42
N ILE A 83 0.32 9.68 6.87
CA ILE A 83 1.47 9.43 5.97
C ILE A 83 1.13 8.44 4.86
N GLN A 84 0.35 7.41 5.15
CA GLN A 84 -0.06 6.43 4.15
C GLN A 84 -0.82 7.07 2.98
N ALA A 85 -1.79 7.94 3.28
CA ALA A 85 -2.54 8.67 2.25
C ALA A 85 -1.64 9.58 1.42
N TRP A 86 -0.70 10.26 2.09
CA TRP A 86 0.28 11.11 1.41
C TRP A 86 1.16 10.30 0.45
N VAL A 87 1.67 9.15 0.88
CA VAL A 87 2.51 8.25 0.07
C VAL A 87 1.76 7.76 -1.17
N VAL A 88 0.52 7.28 -1.01
CA VAL A 88 -0.32 6.80 -2.12
C VAL A 88 -0.61 7.92 -3.11
N THR A 89 -1.00 9.09 -2.63
CA THR A 89 -1.29 10.26 -3.47
C THR A 89 -0.05 10.68 -4.26
N THR A 90 1.11 10.75 -3.61
CA THR A 90 2.37 11.13 -4.24
C THR A 90 2.78 10.10 -5.30
N ALA A 91 2.68 8.80 -5.00
CA ALA A 91 3.01 7.73 -5.95
C ALA A 91 2.12 7.79 -7.20
N LYS A 92 0.80 7.99 -7.04
CA LYS A 92 -0.12 8.14 -8.17
C LYS A 92 0.18 9.37 -9.02
N ARG A 93 0.42 10.51 -8.39
CA ARG A 93 0.76 11.75 -9.11
C ARG A 93 2.03 11.61 -9.92
N GLU A 94 3.08 11.02 -9.34
CA GLU A 94 4.33 10.82 -10.06
C GLU A 94 4.18 9.82 -11.21
N ALA A 95 3.47 8.72 -10.99
CA ALA A 95 3.20 7.74 -12.03
C ALA A 95 2.41 8.34 -13.21
N LEU A 96 1.38 9.15 -12.93
CA LEU A 96 0.61 9.85 -13.96
C LEU A 96 1.49 10.87 -14.71
N ARG A 97 2.28 11.67 -13.97
CA ARG A 97 3.18 12.67 -14.58
C ARG A 97 4.15 12.03 -15.56
N VAL A 98 4.77 10.93 -15.18
CA VAL A 98 5.76 10.24 -16.04
C VAL A 98 5.07 9.61 -17.25
N ARG A 99 3.88 9.02 -17.07
CA ARG A 99 3.09 8.48 -18.18
C ARG A 99 2.71 9.54 -19.20
N GLN A 100 2.27 10.72 -18.75
CA GLN A 100 1.92 11.84 -19.64
C GLN A 100 3.17 12.37 -20.40
N LEU A 101 4.33 12.47 -19.74
CA LEU A 101 5.57 12.86 -20.40
C LEU A 101 6.00 11.84 -21.47
N GLY A 102 5.87 10.56 -21.19
CA GLY A 102 6.14 9.49 -22.15
C GLY A 102 5.23 9.56 -23.38
N GLN A 103 3.94 9.82 -23.18
CA GLN A 103 2.97 9.99 -24.28
C GLN A 103 3.27 11.22 -25.12
N ARG A 104 3.67 12.35 -24.52
CA ARG A 104 4.06 13.57 -25.25
C ARG A 104 5.31 13.36 -26.09
N ASN A 105 6.31 12.65 -25.58
CA ASN A 105 7.52 12.34 -26.33
C ASN A 105 7.24 11.43 -27.55
N VAL A 106 6.30 10.52 -27.44
CA VAL A 106 5.85 9.68 -28.58
C VAL A 106 5.01 10.51 -29.59
N SER A 107 4.29 11.53 -29.11
CA SER A 107 3.47 12.42 -29.97
C SER A 107 4.32 13.45 -30.70
N MET A 108 5.45 13.93 -30.12
CA MET A 108 6.36 14.86 -30.80
C MET A 108 7.11 14.23 -31.98
N THR A 109 7.14 12.90 -32.09
CA THR A 109 7.62 12.19 -33.29
C THR A 109 6.56 12.05 -34.38
N ARG A 110 5.31 12.49 -34.12
CA ARG A 110 4.21 12.54 -35.09
C ARG A 110 3.62 13.95 -35.11
N ALA A 111 4.24 14.81 -35.88
CA ALA A 111 3.76 16.10 -36.46
C ALA A 111 2.57 16.81 -35.77
N ASP A 112 2.85 18.09 -35.41
CA ASP A 112 1.96 19.26 -35.47
C ASP A 112 0.46 19.05 -35.19
N ASP A 113 0.08 19.20 -33.91
CA ASP A 113 -1.10 20.02 -33.59
C ASP A 113 -1.04 20.48 -32.14
N ALA A 114 -0.90 21.80 -31.98
CA ALA A 114 -0.98 22.48 -30.72
C ALA A 114 -2.44 22.62 -30.30
N SER A 115 -2.89 21.85 -29.34
CA SER A 115 -4.09 22.17 -28.57
C SER A 115 -3.73 22.21 -27.09
N GLY A 116 -3.82 23.41 -26.53
CA GLY A 116 -3.58 23.68 -25.12
C GLY A 116 -4.55 22.91 -24.27
N GLU A 117 -4.05 21.90 -23.56
CA GLU A 117 -4.79 21.25 -22.47
C GLU A 117 -4.84 22.21 -21.30
N GLY A 118 -6.03 22.76 -21.06
CA GLY A 118 -6.29 23.79 -20.09
C GLY A 118 -6.18 23.29 -18.63
N ILE A 119 -6.11 24.26 -17.74
CA ILE A 119 -6.13 24.11 -16.26
C ILE A 119 -7.34 23.25 -15.79
N GLU A 120 -8.43 23.18 -16.56
CA GLU A 120 -9.62 22.37 -16.28
C GLU A 120 -9.36 20.86 -16.32
N ASP A 121 -8.52 20.36 -17.22
CA ASP A 121 -8.15 18.94 -17.30
C ASP A 121 -7.31 18.51 -16.09
N THR A 122 -6.46 19.42 -15.59
CA THR A 122 -5.64 19.14 -14.39
C THR A 122 -6.49 19.01 -13.13
N LEU A 123 -7.57 19.80 -12.99
CA LEU A 123 -8.49 19.73 -11.86
C LEU A 123 -9.37 18.47 -11.90
N ALA A 124 -9.81 18.06 -13.08
CA ALA A 124 -10.58 16.83 -13.27
C ALA A 124 -9.72 15.59 -12.98
N ASP A 125 -8.45 15.59 -13.40
CA ASP A 125 -7.48 14.52 -13.10
C ASP A 125 -7.14 14.48 -11.61
N ASP A 126 -7.01 15.60 -10.93
CA ASP A 126 -6.78 15.65 -9.49
C ASP A 126 -7.99 15.13 -8.69
N ALA A 127 -9.21 15.40 -9.12
CA ALA A 127 -10.42 14.88 -8.49
C ALA A 127 -10.57 13.36 -8.68
N ARG A 128 -10.29 12.84 -9.89
CA ARG A 128 -10.24 11.39 -10.15
C ARG A 128 -9.16 10.72 -9.33
N LEU A 129 -7.97 11.32 -9.29
CA LEU A 129 -6.86 10.82 -8.49
C LEU A 129 -7.22 10.73 -7.00
N ALA A 130 -7.88 11.75 -6.46
CA ALA A 130 -8.34 11.75 -5.07
C ALA A 130 -9.36 10.62 -4.81
N GLN A 131 -10.31 10.39 -5.73
CA GLN A 131 -11.26 9.29 -5.61
C GLN A 131 -10.58 7.92 -5.67
N ASP A 132 -9.67 7.70 -6.63
CA ASP A 132 -8.91 6.45 -6.74
C ASP A 132 -8.05 6.17 -5.51
N VAL A 133 -7.48 7.23 -4.89
CA VAL A 133 -6.73 7.10 -3.63
C VAL A 133 -7.65 6.67 -2.50
N LEU A 134 -8.85 7.26 -2.40
CA LEU A 134 -9.84 6.87 -1.40
C LEU A 134 -10.28 5.42 -1.57
N ASP A 135 -10.54 4.99 -2.80
CA ASP A 135 -10.95 3.62 -3.11
C ASP A 135 -9.84 2.61 -2.73
N ASP A 136 -8.58 2.91 -3.05
CA ASP A 136 -7.44 2.06 -2.67
C ASP A 136 -7.27 2.00 -1.14
N LEU A 137 -7.41 3.12 -0.44
CA LEU A 137 -7.34 3.16 1.02
C LEU A 137 -8.48 2.37 1.67
N GLN A 138 -9.68 2.45 1.12
CA GLN A 138 -10.82 1.65 1.57
C GLN A 138 -10.59 0.16 1.34
N GLN A 139 -10.04 -0.24 0.18
CA GLN A 139 -9.70 -1.63 -0.11
C GLN A 139 -8.64 -2.17 0.85
N LEU A 140 -7.62 -1.37 1.16
CA LEU A 140 -6.58 -1.74 2.14
C LEU A 140 -7.16 -1.89 3.55
N ASP A 141 -8.05 -1.01 3.96
CA ASP A 141 -8.74 -1.10 5.25
C ASP A 141 -9.62 -2.35 5.34
N LEU A 142 -10.38 -2.65 4.27
CA LEU A 142 -11.17 -3.88 4.17
C LEU A 142 -10.29 -5.13 4.25
N LEU A 143 -9.15 -5.14 3.56
CA LEU A 143 -8.20 -6.25 3.61
C LEU A 143 -7.63 -6.44 5.02
N ARG A 144 -7.22 -5.36 5.69
CA ARG A 144 -6.74 -5.38 7.08
C ARG A 144 -7.79 -5.98 8.01
N ARG A 145 -9.01 -5.44 7.99
CA ARG A 145 -10.13 -5.97 8.78
C ARG A 145 -10.42 -7.45 8.49
N GLY A 146 -10.29 -7.84 7.23
CA GLY A 146 -10.43 -9.24 6.83
C GLY A 146 -9.33 -10.11 7.44
N MET A 147 -8.08 -9.66 7.42
CA MET A 147 -6.93 -10.34 8.04
C MET A 147 -7.09 -10.48 9.56
N ASP A 148 -7.57 -9.43 10.24
CA ASP A 148 -7.79 -9.45 11.70
C ASP A 148 -8.87 -10.43 12.13
N ARG A 149 -9.88 -10.66 11.29
CA ARG A 149 -10.97 -11.63 11.51
C ARG A 149 -10.59 -13.06 11.14
N LEU A 150 -9.44 -13.29 10.51
CA LEU A 150 -8.95 -14.65 10.27
C LEU A 150 -8.50 -15.31 11.57
N ASP A 151 -8.64 -16.64 11.62
CA ASP A 151 -7.97 -17.42 12.68
C ASP A 151 -6.44 -17.26 12.56
N VAL A 152 -5.77 -17.39 13.70
CA VAL A 152 -4.32 -17.19 13.83
C VAL A 152 -3.54 -18.01 12.79
N ARG A 153 -3.93 -19.27 12.58
CA ARG A 153 -3.22 -20.17 11.65
C ARG A 153 -3.31 -19.69 10.20
N CYS A 154 -4.48 -19.23 9.75
CA CYS A 154 -4.64 -18.65 8.41
C CYS A 154 -3.91 -17.32 8.27
N ARG A 155 -3.97 -16.46 9.28
CA ARG A 155 -3.27 -15.18 9.31
C ARG A 155 -1.77 -15.38 9.17
N ASP A 156 -1.18 -16.22 10.02
CA ASP A 156 0.26 -16.51 10.01
C ASP A 156 0.71 -17.11 8.68
N LEU A 157 -0.08 -18.07 8.15
CA LEU A 157 0.23 -18.67 6.85
C LEU A 157 0.23 -17.63 5.72
N LEU A 158 -0.79 -16.78 5.64
CA LEU A 158 -0.87 -15.75 4.60
C LEU A 158 0.24 -14.70 4.78
N THR A 159 0.53 -14.31 6.01
CA THR A 159 1.62 -13.36 6.30
C THR A 159 2.98 -13.93 5.86
N LEU A 160 3.26 -15.20 6.14
CA LEU A 160 4.54 -15.81 5.77
C LEU A 160 4.66 -16.08 4.27
N VAL A 161 3.58 -16.50 3.62
CA VAL A 161 3.60 -16.84 2.18
C VAL A 161 3.62 -15.58 1.30
N PHE A 162 3.02 -14.48 1.76
CA PHE A 162 2.96 -13.21 1.03
C PHE A 162 3.94 -12.16 1.58
N ARG A 163 5.03 -12.59 2.21
CA ARG A 163 6.16 -11.72 2.52
C ARG A 163 6.80 -11.15 1.26
N ASP A 164 7.61 -10.09 1.43
CA ASP A 164 8.32 -9.45 0.32
C ASP A 164 9.19 -10.47 -0.45
N GLU A 165 9.39 -10.23 -1.75
CA GLU A 165 10.11 -11.16 -2.62
C GLU A 165 11.53 -11.44 -2.11
N ASP A 166 12.20 -10.45 -1.51
CA ASP A 166 13.53 -10.58 -0.90
C ASP A 166 13.51 -11.39 0.42
N GLU A 167 12.35 -11.50 1.07
CA GLU A 167 12.14 -12.29 2.29
C GLU A 167 11.23 -13.49 2.07
N GLN A 168 10.91 -13.82 0.81
CA GLN A 168 9.97 -14.88 0.49
C GLN A 168 10.52 -16.23 0.94
N LEU A 169 9.95 -16.71 2.04
CA LEU A 169 10.28 -18.02 2.58
C LEU A 169 9.80 -19.12 1.63
N GLY A 170 10.68 -20.01 1.23
CA GLY A 170 10.28 -21.20 0.50
C GLY A 170 9.26 -22.01 1.31
N TYR A 171 8.39 -22.75 0.65
CA TYR A 171 7.37 -23.58 1.32
C TYR A 171 7.93 -24.54 2.38
N VAL A 172 9.19 -24.93 2.26
CA VAL A 172 9.91 -25.73 3.26
C VAL A 172 10.02 -24.97 4.58
N GLU A 173 10.43 -23.71 4.50
CA GLU A 173 10.62 -22.87 5.69
C GLU A 173 9.27 -22.46 6.33
N VAL A 174 8.28 -22.12 5.50
CA VAL A 174 6.91 -21.85 5.96
C VAL A 174 6.35 -23.08 6.68
N ALA A 175 6.54 -24.28 6.12
CA ALA A 175 6.10 -25.54 6.71
C ALA A 175 6.75 -25.78 8.07
N ARG A 176 8.06 -25.48 8.18
CA ARG A 176 8.83 -25.60 9.43
C ARG A 176 8.33 -24.63 10.50
N GLN A 177 8.12 -23.36 10.16
CA GLN A 177 7.68 -22.33 11.11
C GLN A 177 6.25 -22.58 11.61
N LEU A 178 5.37 -23.06 10.74
CA LEU A 178 3.97 -23.33 11.09
C LEU A 178 3.73 -24.77 11.57
N LEU A 179 4.78 -25.59 11.69
CA LEU A 179 4.70 -27.01 12.07
C LEU A 179 3.68 -27.77 11.21
N MET A 180 3.74 -27.56 9.90
CA MET A 180 2.81 -28.15 8.91
C MET A 180 3.56 -29.01 7.89
N PRO A 181 2.95 -30.10 7.38
CA PRO A 181 3.51 -30.83 6.24
C PRO A 181 3.60 -29.93 5.00
N ILE A 182 4.73 -29.95 4.27
CA ILE A 182 4.97 -29.16 3.06
C ILE A 182 3.81 -29.28 2.06
N GLY A 183 3.36 -30.50 1.79
CA GLY A 183 2.27 -30.77 0.84
C GLY A 183 0.91 -30.18 1.25
N SER A 184 0.76 -29.77 2.52
CA SER A 184 -0.47 -29.13 3.02
C SER A 184 -0.48 -27.61 2.86
N ILE A 185 0.67 -26.97 2.58
CA ILE A 185 0.78 -25.51 2.48
C ILE A 185 -0.12 -24.97 1.35
N GLY A 186 0.02 -25.49 0.13
CA GLY A 186 -0.79 -25.04 -1.02
C GLY A 186 -2.29 -25.15 -0.79
N PRO A 187 -2.82 -26.33 -0.47
CA PRO A 187 -4.26 -26.48 -0.19
C PRO A 187 -4.76 -25.64 0.98
N THR A 188 -3.95 -25.45 2.03
CA THR A 188 -4.34 -24.63 3.19
C THR A 188 -4.32 -23.15 2.81
N ARG A 189 -3.30 -22.68 2.06
CA ARG A 189 -3.25 -21.32 1.50
C ARG A 189 -4.52 -21.00 0.71
N ALA A 190 -4.91 -21.89 -0.21
CA ALA A 190 -6.11 -21.69 -1.02
C ALA A 190 -7.37 -21.51 -0.16
N ARG A 191 -7.54 -22.35 0.88
CA ARG A 191 -8.66 -22.24 1.84
C ARG A 191 -8.61 -20.95 2.65
N CYS A 192 -7.42 -20.53 3.11
CA CYS A 192 -7.26 -19.28 3.87
C CYS A 192 -7.54 -18.04 3.01
N VAL A 193 -7.09 -18.04 1.75
CA VAL A 193 -7.41 -16.96 0.79
C VAL A 193 -8.92 -16.88 0.53
N GLU A 194 -9.59 -18.01 0.33
CA GLU A 194 -11.03 -18.02 0.12
C GLU A 194 -11.79 -17.56 1.37
N LYS A 195 -11.32 -17.94 2.56
CA LYS A 195 -11.87 -17.44 3.82
C LYS A 195 -11.69 -15.92 3.95
N LEU A 196 -10.49 -15.40 3.64
CA LEU A 196 -10.21 -13.98 3.63
C LEU A 196 -11.12 -13.24 2.65
N ARG A 197 -11.26 -13.78 1.43
CA ARG A 197 -12.15 -13.21 0.40
C ARG A 197 -13.58 -13.04 0.91
N ARG A 198 -14.14 -14.05 1.57
CA ARG A 198 -15.48 -13.95 2.17
C ARG A 198 -15.55 -12.87 3.24
N LEU A 199 -14.54 -12.81 4.13
CA LEU A 199 -14.50 -11.80 5.19
C LEU A 199 -14.38 -10.38 4.67
N VAL A 200 -13.72 -10.18 3.52
CA VAL A 200 -13.57 -8.87 2.86
C VAL A 200 -14.86 -8.49 2.11
N LEU A 201 -15.51 -9.46 1.44
CA LEU A 201 -16.72 -9.21 0.65
C LEU A 201 -18.00 -9.17 1.50
N GLU A 202 -18.02 -9.80 2.66
CA GLU A 202 -19.12 -9.72 3.60
C GLU A 202 -18.91 -8.52 4.52
N PRO A 203 -19.64 -7.40 4.33
CA PRO A 203 -19.59 -6.30 5.29
C PRO A 203 -19.97 -6.87 6.66
N ALA A 204 -19.22 -6.45 7.70
CA ALA A 204 -19.56 -6.80 9.07
C ALA A 204 -21.04 -6.49 9.28
N LYS A 205 -21.87 -7.52 9.49
CA LYS A 205 -23.25 -7.31 9.90
C LYS A 205 -23.18 -6.51 11.17
N SER A 206 -23.56 -5.23 11.06
CA SER A 206 -23.77 -4.37 12.24
C SER A 206 -24.78 -5.09 13.14
N ALA A 207 -24.29 -5.55 14.28
CA ALA A 207 -25.14 -6.02 15.37
C ALA A 207 -25.49 -4.83 16.26
#